data_c6cb879566b042c2102384c5d57584aa
#
_entry.id   c6cb879566b042c2102384c5d57584aa
#
_cell.length_a   1.000
_cell.length_b   1.000
_cell.length_c   1.000
_cell.angle_alpha   90.00
_cell.angle_beta   90.00
_cell.angle_gamma   90.00
#
_symmetry.space_group_name_H-M   'P 1'
#
loop_
_entity.id
_entity.type
_entity.pdbx_description
1 polymer ?
#
loop_
_entity_poly.entity_id
_entity_poly.type
_entity_poly.pdbx_seq_one_letter_code
_entity_poly.pdbx_strand_id
1 'polypeptide(L)'
;MTNEFHHVTVLLHETVDMLDIKPDGIYVDATLGGAGHSSYLLSQLSEKGHLYCFDQDQKAIDNAQVRLKDYIDKGMVTFIKDNFCNLKSNLQALGVSEIDGILYDLGVSSPQLDERERGFSYKQDAKLDMRMNEEASLTAYDVVNTYPYNDLVRIFFKYGEDKFSKQIARKIEQARQVKPIETTTELAEIIKSAKPAKELKKKGHPAKQIFQAIRIEVNDELGAADESIQEALDLLAVDGRISVITFHSLEDRLTKQLFKEASTVDVPKGLPFIPEDLQPKVALVNRKPILPSQEELEANNRSHSAKLRVAKKIRK
;
A
#
# COMPACT_ATOMS: atom_id res chain seq x y z
N MET A 1 -13.82 0.97 -30.95
CA MET A 1 -12.85 1.88 -30.38
C MET A 1 -12.68 1.46 -28.93
N THR A 2 -11.67 0.67 -28.66
CA THR A 2 -11.31 0.24 -27.29
C THR A 2 -10.76 1.47 -26.60
N ASN A 3 -11.45 1.96 -25.57
CA ASN A 3 -10.89 2.90 -24.62
C ASN A 3 -9.73 2.20 -23.92
N GLU A 4 -8.53 2.35 -24.44
CA GLU A 4 -7.32 2.06 -23.67
C GLU A 4 -7.29 3.05 -22.52
N PHE A 5 -7.66 2.56 -21.36
CA PHE A 5 -7.54 3.29 -20.10
C PHE A 5 -6.03 3.41 -19.82
N HIS A 6 -5.43 4.53 -20.22
CA HIS A 6 -4.05 4.85 -19.83
C HIS A 6 -4.01 5.05 -18.32
N HIS A 7 -3.73 3.96 -17.61
CA HIS A 7 -3.42 4.03 -16.21
C HIS A 7 -2.09 4.77 -16.03
N VAL A 8 -2.16 6.02 -15.60
CA VAL A 8 -0.97 6.80 -15.25
C VAL A 8 -0.50 6.35 -13.87
N THR A 9 0.67 5.72 -13.81
CA THR A 9 1.30 5.29 -12.57
C THR A 9 1.72 6.52 -11.76
N VAL A 10 1.35 6.55 -10.48
CA VAL A 10 1.59 7.69 -9.58
C VAL A 10 3.08 7.78 -9.24
N LEU A 11 3.66 8.99 -9.31
CA LEU A 11 5.08 9.24 -8.96
C LEU A 11 6.05 8.24 -9.64
N LEU A 12 5.78 7.91 -10.91
CA LEU A 12 6.48 6.85 -11.64
C LEU A 12 7.99 7.03 -11.63
N HIS A 13 8.45 8.19 -12.08
CA HIS A 13 9.88 8.48 -12.22
C HIS A 13 10.52 8.69 -10.86
N GLU A 14 9.90 9.48 -10.00
CA GLU A 14 10.42 9.80 -8.68
C GLU A 14 10.64 8.53 -7.84
N THR A 15 9.73 7.56 -7.92
CA THR A 15 9.81 6.32 -7.14
C THR A 15 10.96 5.44 -7.58
N VAL A 16 11.14 5.27 -8.88
CA VAL A 16 12.16 4.36 -9.45
C VAL A 16 13.53 5.04 -9.47
N ASP A 17 13.62 6.30 -9.90
CA ASP A 17 14.89 7.01 -10.00
C ASP A 17 15.54 7.23 -8.61
N MET A 18 14.73 7.39 -7.57
CA MET A 18 15.22 7.48 -6.20
C MET A 18 15.82 6.17 -5.66
N LEU A 19 15.57 5.03 -6.31
CA LEU A 19 16.23 3.77 -5.97
C LEU A 19 17.71 3.76 -6.40
N ASP A 20 18.14 4.68 -7.30
CA ASP A 20 19.53 4.78 -7.79
C ASP A 20 19.96 3.45 -8.42
N ILE A 21 19.25 3.08 -9.49
CA ILE A 21 19.30 1.74 -10.07
C ILE A 21 20.71 1.35 -10.53
N LYS A 22 21.21 0.23 -10.02
CA LYS A 22 22.38 -0.46 -10.52
C LYS A 22 21.94 -1.41 -11.64
N PRO A 23 22.48 -1.32 -12.86
CA PRO A 23 22.02 -2.12 -14.00
C PRO A 23 22.00 -3.64 -13.76
N ASP A 24 22.96 -4.17 -13.01
CA ASP A 24 23.08 -5.60 -12.71
C ASP A 24 22.49 -5.98 -11.34
N GLY A 25 21.73 -5.06 -10.70
CA GLY A 25 21.21 -5.22 -9.34
C GLY A 25 19.97 -6.10 -9.24
N ILE A 26 19.65 -6.48 -8.01
CA ILE A 26 18.45 -7.24 -7.63
C ILE A 26 17.44 -6.29 -6.98
N TYR A 27 16.24 -6.24 -7.54
CA TYR A 27 15.19 -5.33 -7.09
C TYR A 27 13.90 -6.08 -6.78
N VAL A 28 13.05 -5.43 -5.97
CA VAL A 28 11.72 -5.92 -5.63
C VAL A 28 10.69 -4.83 -5.89
N ASP A 29 9.60 -5.19 -6.57
CA ASP A 29 8.35 -4.46 -6.57
C ASP A 29 7.38 -5.20 -5.66
N ALA A 30 7.13 -4.66 -4.46
CA ALA A 30 6.29 -5.31 -3.45
C ALA A 30 4.80 -5.17 -3.77
N THR A 31 4.44 -4.36 -4.76
CA THR A 31 3.06 -3.97 -5.09
C THR A 31 2.89 -3.84 -6.61
N LEU A 32 3.05 -4.96 -7.31
CA LEU A 32 3.10 -5.03 -8.78
C LEU A 32 1.96 -4.26 -9.48
N GLY A 33 0.71 -4.47 -9.04
CA GLY A 33 -0.48 -3.81 -9.56
C GLY A 33 -0.55 -3.80 -11.09
N GLY A 34 -0.57 -2.60 -11.70
CA GLY A 34 -0.56 -2.43 -13.16
C GLY A 34 0.82 -2.56 -13.82
N ALA A 35 1.87 -2.94 -13.07
CA ALA A 35 3.26 -3.11 -13.52
C ALA A 35 3.90 -1.85 -14.15
N GLY A 36 3.43 -0.65 -13.79
CA GLY A 36 3.99 0.60 -14.33
C GLY A 36 5.39 0.87 -13.80
N HIS A 37 5.56 0.83 -12.48
CA HIS A 37 6.86 0.96 -11.83
C HIS A 37 7.81 -0.16 -12.25
N SER A 38 7.35 -1.42 -12.26
CA SER A 38 8.10 -2.58 -12.71
C SER A 38 8.63 -2.43 -14.14
N SER A 39 7.78 -1.97 -15.07
CA SER A 39 8.19 -1.76 -16.47
C SER A 39 9.27 -0.70 -16.60
N TYR A 40 9.14 0.42 -15.89
CA TYR A 40 10.12 1.50 -15.92
C TYR A 40 11.44 1.10 -15.23
N LEU A 41 11.37 0.37 -14.11
CA LEU A 41 12.54 -0.17 -13.43
C LEU A 41 13.32 -1.14 -14.33
N LEU A 42 12.61 -2.10 -14.95
CA LEU A 42 13.23 -3.07 -15.87
C LEU A 42 13.91 -2.42 -17.07
N SER A 43 13.41 -1.29 -17.55
CA SER A 43 14.05 -0.55 -18.64
C SER A 43 15.43 0.02 -18.27
N GLN A 44 15.74 0.12 -16.98
CA GLN A 44 17.03 0.58 -16.47
C GLN A 44 17.98 -0.57 -16.09
N LEU A 45 17.48 -1.82 -16.07
CA LEU A 45 18.32 -2.99 -15.78
C LEU A 45 19.00 -3.52 -17.04
N SER A 46 20.20 -4.08 -16.85
CA SER A 46 20.83 -4.96 -17.85
C SER A 46 20.22 -6.37 -17.80
N GLU A 47 20.60 -7.22 -18.74
CA GLU A 47 20.15 -8.63 -18.74
C GLU A 47 20.68 -9.46 -17.56
N LYS A 48 21.61 -8.90 -16.74
CA LYS A 48 22.09 -9.53 -15.51
C LYS A 48 21.30 -9.08 -14.27
N GLY A 49 20.56 -7.97 -14.37
CA GLY A 49 19.69 -7.49 -13.31
C GLY A 49 18.43 -8.34 -13.20
N HIS A 50 17.81 -8.34 -12.02
CA HIS A 50 16.59 -9.14 -11.78
C HIS A 50 15.56 -8.38 -10.95
N LEU A 51 14.28 -8.53 -11.29
CA LEU A 51 13.15 -7.96 -10.57
C LEU A 51 12.24 -9.06 -10.04
N TYR A 52 12.00 -9.04 -8.74
CA TYR A 52 10.98 -9.86 -8.06
C TYR A 52 9.74 -9.01 -7.86
N CYS A 53 8.59 -9.51 -8.34
CA CYS A 53 7.32 -8.79 -8.30
C CYS A 53 6.31 -9.52 -7.42
N PHE A 54 5.83 -8.86 -6.37
CA PHE A 54 4.79 -9.40 -5.49
C PHE A 54 3.42 -8.84 -5.85
N ASP A 55 2.44 -9.68 -5.87
CA ASP A 55 1.02 -9.31 -5.79
C ASP A 55 0.20 -10.48 -5.26
N GLN A 56 -0.80 -10.19 -4.44
CA GLN A 56 -1.74 -11.20 -3.96
C GLN A 56 -2.94 -11.38 -4.91
N ASP A 57 -3.11 -10.47 -5.89
CA ASP A 57 -4.17 -10.52 -6.89
C ASP A 57 -3.67 -11.22 -8.16
N GLN A 58 -4.25 -12.40 -8.48
CA GLN A 58 -3.89 -13.15 -9.68
C GLN A 58 -4.09 -12.34 -10.96
N LYS A 59 -5.13 -11.51 -11.03
CA LYS A 59 -5.39 -10.66 -12.20
C LYS A 59 -4.28 -9.64 -12.45
N ALA A 60 -3.69 -9.08 -11.37
CA ALA A 60 -2.54 -8.18 -11.51
C ALA A 60 -1.34 -8.92 -12.12
N ILE A 61 -1.06 -10.13 -11.66
CA ILE A 61 0.02 -10.97 -12.19
C ILE A 61 -0.23 -11.31 -13.66
N ASP A 62 -1.44 -11.75 -14.02
CA ASP A 62 -1.78 -12.13 -15.40
C ASP A 62 -1.60 -10.93 -16.36
N ASN A 63 -2.06 -9.74 -15.96
CA ASN A 63 -1.89 -8.52 -16.73
C ASN A 63 -0.41 -8.12 -16.86
N ALA A 64 0.36 -8.24 -15.78
CA ALA A 64 1.78 -7.93 -15.79
C ALA A 64 2.59 -8.90 -16.67
N GLN A 65 2.22 -10.18 -16.72
CA GLN A 65 2.85 -11.17 -17.61
C GLN A 65 2.73 -10.77 -19.09
N VAL A 66 1.59 -10.22 -19.50
CA VAL A 66 1.43 -9.69 -20.86
C VAL A 66 2.30 -8.46 -21.08
N ARG A 67 2.26 -7.51 -20.13
CA ARG A 67 2.97 -6.22 -20.24
C ARG A 67 4.49 -6.37 -20.21
N LEU A 68 5.00 -7.31 -19.42
CA LEU A 68 6.44 -7.51 -19.18
C LEU A 68 7.02 -8.69 -19.96
N LYS A 69 6.31 -9.17 -20.98
CA LYS A 69 6.67 -10.38 -21.74
C LYS A 69 8.12 -10.39 -22.22
N ASP A 70 8.61 -9.30 -22.78
CA ASP A 70 9.98 -9.23 -23.32
C ASP A 70 11.07 -9.41 -22.23
N TYR A 71 10.81 -8.96 -21.00
CA TYR A 71 11.69 -9.14 -19.87
C TYR A 71 11.58 -10.54 -19.25
N ILE A 72 10.38 -11.13 -19.29
CA ILE A 72 10.15 -12.54 -18.87
C ILE A 72 10.91 -13.48 -19.80
N ASP A 73 10.83 -13.26 -21.11
CA ASP A 73 11.52 -14.08 -22.13
C ASP A 73 13.05 -14.02 -21.96
N LYS A 74 13.57 -12.92 -21.36
CA LYS A 74 14.98 -12.76 -21.01
C LYS A 74 15.34 -13.30 -19.61
N GLY A 75 14.39 -13.80 -18.85
CA GLY A 75 14.61 -14.31 -17.49
C GLY A 75 14.88 -13.25 -16.44
N MET A 76 14.49 -11.99 -16.68
CA MET A 76 14.75 -10.85 -15.80
C MET A 76 13.67 -10.62 -14.73
N VAL A 77 12.58 -11.37 -14.74
CA VAL A 77 11.42 -11.16 -13.85
C VAL A 77 10.98 -12.46 -13.22
N THR A 78 10.69 -12.42 -11.93
CA THR A 78 10.01 -13.50 -11.19
C THR A 78 8.78 -12.94 -10.50
N PHE A 79 7.61 -13.53 -10.77
CA PHE A 79 6.37 -13.19 -10.08
C PHE A 79 6.16 -14.08 -8.86
N ILE A 80 5.73 -13.47 -7.76
CA ILE A 80 5.44 -14.12 -6.48
C ILE A 80 3.99 -13.79 -6.13
N LYS A 81 3.09 -14.79 -6.26
CA LYS A 81 1.70 -14.64 -5.84
C LYS A 81 1.61 -14.82 -4.33
N ASP A 82 1.87 -13.77 -3.61
CA ASP A 82 1.77 -13.73 -2.16
C ASP A 82 1.59 -12.29 -1.65
N ASN A 83 1.23 -12.16 -0.39
CA ASN A 83 1.26 -10.88 0.30
C ASN A 83 2.73 -10.50 0.61
N PHE A 84 3.06 -9.24 0.42
CA PHE A 84 4.41 -8.73 0.70
C PHE A 84 4.81 -8.85 2.19
N CYS A 85 3.90 -9.11 3.12
CA CYS A 85 4.26 -9.44 4.51
C CYS A 85 5.14 -10.69 4.60
N ASN A 86 5.12 -11.56 3.60
CA ASN A 86 5.98 -12.74 3.49
C ASN A 86 7.25 -12.47 2.64
N LEU A 87 7.71 -11.23 2.55
CA LEU A 87 8.81 -10.78 1.69
C LEU A 87 10.08 -11.62 1.90
N LYS A 88 10.55 -11.67 3.12
CA LYS A 88 11.82 -12.34 3.47
C LYS A 88 11.77 -13.84 3.23
N SER A 89 10.70 -14.50 3.64
CA SER A 89 10.55 -15.95 3.47
C SER A 89 10.49 -16.36 2.00
N ASN A 90 9.77 -15.61 1.16
CA ASN A 90 9.69 -15.87 -0.27
C ASN A 90 11.04 -15.64 -0.98
N LEU A 91 11.73 -14.53 -0.69
CA LEU A 91 13.04 -14.25 -1.29
C LEU A 91 14.09 -15.28 -0.87
N GLN A 92 14.10 -15.69 0.40
CA GLN A 92 15.03 -16.73 0.90
C GLN A 92 14.77 -18.08 0.24
N ALA A 93 13.51 -18.46 0.01
CA ALA A 93 13.15 -19.69 -0.71
C ALA A 93 13.66 -19.68 -2.16
N LEU A 94 13.82 -18.49 -2.75
CA LEU A 94 14.39 -18.30 -4.09
C LEU A 94 15.93 -18.10 -4.07
N GLY A 95 16.57 -18.24 -2.90
CA GLY A 95 18.02 -18.08 -2.74
C GLY A 95 18.51 -16.62 -2.69
N VAL A 96 17.59 -15.66 -2.51
CA VAL A 96 17.91 -14.23 -2.41
C VAL A 96 18.04 -13.84 -0.95
N SER A 97 19.23 -13.42 -0.55
CA SER A 97 19.53 -13.00 0.83
C SER A 97 19.74 -11.49 0.98
N GLU A 98 20.01 -10.79 -0.11
CA GLU A 98 20.23 -9.35 -0.15
C GLU A 98 19.63 -8.77 -1.43
N ILE A 99 19.11 -7.52 -1.39
CA ILE A 99 18.52 -6.79 -2.52
C ILE A 99 19.14 -5.39 -2.64
N ASP A 100 19.28 -4.89 -3.87
CA ASP A 100 19.79 -3.53 -4.13
C ASP A 100 18.72 -2.45 -3.97
N GLY A 101 17.45 -2.82 -4.07
CA GLY A 101 16.37 -1.90 -3.78
C GLY A 101 14.99 -2.54 -3.81
N ILE A 102 14.04 -1.82 -3.20
CA ILE A 102 12.63 -2.24 -3.14
C ILE A 102 11.73 -1.02 -3.22
N LEU A 103 10.62 -1.17 -3.91
CA LEU A 103 9.56 -0.17 -3.96
C LEU A 103 8.22 -0.72 -3.47
N TYR A 104 7.42 0.18 -2.89
CA TYR A 104 6.05 -0.03 -2.47
C TYR A 104 5.17 1.08 -3.02
N ASP A 105 4.07 0.72 -3.67
CA ASP A 105 2.96 1.59 -4.04
C ASP A 105 1.73 1.17 -3.23
N LEU A 106 1.66 1.64 -1.96
CA LEU A 106 0.69 1.16 -0.98
C LEU A 106 -0.73 1.55 -1.35
N GLY A 107 -1.69 0.79 -0.86
CA GLY A 107 -3.11 1.02 -1.06
C GLY A 107 -3.74 0.10 -2.10
N VAL A 108 -4.75 0.60 -2.80
CA VAL A 108 -5.53 -0.18 -3.78
C VAL A 108 -5.12 0.11 -5.21
N SER A 109 -5.03 -0.93 -6.02
CA SER A 109 -4.80 -0.79 -7.44
C SER A 109 -6.02 -0.19 -8.15
N SER A 110 -5.78 0.38 -9.33
CA SER A 110 -6.86 0.94 -10.15
C SER A 110 -7.90 -0.09 -10.56
N PRO A 111 -7.55 -1.30 -11.04
CA PRO A 111 -8.53 -2.33 -11.31
C PRO A 111 -9.40 -2.67 -10.11
N GLN A 112 -8.85 -2.75 -8.90
CA GLN A 112 -9.63 -3.02 -7.68
C GLN A 112 -10.70 -1.95 -7.41
N LEU A 113 -10.41 -0.67 -7.69
CA LEU A 113 -11.38 0.42 -7.54
C LEU A 113 -12.39 0.49 -8.68
N ASP A 114 -11.98 0.15 -9.89
CA ASP A 114 -12.78 0.30 -11.11
C ASP A 114 -13.67 -0.93 -11.38
N GLU A 115 -13.24 -2.12 -10.98
CA GLU A 115 -14.05 -3.33 -11.03
C GLU A 115 -15.13 -3.30 -9.95
N ARG A 116 -16.37 -3.02 -10.37
CA ARG A 116 -17.54 -2.91 -9.48
C ARG A 116 -17.65 -4.10 -8.52
N GLU A 117 -17.47 -5.30 -9.02
CA GLU A 117 -17.69 -6.56 -8.29
C GLU A 117 -16.75 -6.76 -7.09
N ARG A 118 -15.59 -6.08 -7.08
CA ARG A 118 -14.61 -6.12 -6.00
C ARG A 118 -15.08 -5.40 -4.72
N GLY A 119 -16.10 -4.53 -4.80
CA GLY A 119 -16.72 -3.89 -3.64
C GLY A 119 -15.89 -2.83 -2.90
N PHE A 120 -14.83 -2.30 -3.51
CA PHE A 120 -14.00 -1.23 -2.90
C PHE A 120 -14.65 0.15 -2.97
N SER A 121 -15.58 0.36 -3.91
CA SER A 121 -16.15 1.68 -4.17
C SER A 121 -17.48 1.88 -3.46
N TYR A 122 -17.62 2.99 -2.75
CA TYR A 122 -18.90 3.46 -2.18
C TYR A 122 -19.80 4.18 -3.21
N LYS A 123 -19.34 4.32 -4.46
CA LYS A 123 -20.09 5.00 -5.53
C LYS A 123 -20.89 4.05 -6.41
N GLN A 124 -20.49 2.79 -6.43
CA GLN A 124 -21.10 1.75 -7.25
C GLN A 124 -21.69 0.70 -6.35
N ASP A 125 -22.91 0.26 -6.66
CA ASP A 125 -23.56 -0.81 -5.90
C ASP A 125 -22.92 -2.16 -6.21
N ALA A 126 -22.42 -2.82 -5.17
CA ALA A 126 -21.71 -4.09 -5.25
C ALA A 126 -21.84 -4.84 -3.91
N LYS A 127 -21.51 -6.13 -3.92
CA LYS A 127 -21.37 -6.90 -2.66
C LYS A 127 -20.26 -6.30 -1.79
N LEU A 128 -20.44 -6.39 -0.49
CA LEU A 128 -19.42 -5.98 0.50
C LEU A 128 -18.31 -7.02 0.55
N ASP A 129 -17.34 -6.93 -0.37
CA ASP A 129 -16.19 -7.84 -0.43
C ASP A 129 -14.90 -7.18 0.08
N MET A 130 -14.32 -6.27 -0.67
CA MET A 130 -13.09 -5.52 -0.39
C MET A 130 -11.82 -6.37 -0.20
N ARG A 131 -11.81 -7.66 -0.53
CA ARG A 131 -10.61 -8.49 -0.46
C ARG A 131 -9.66 -8.17 -1.62
N MET A 132 -8.41 -7.94 -1.35
CA MET A 132 -7.34 -7.87 -2.35
C MET A 132 -7.01 -9.28 -2.85
N ASN A 133 -6.87 -10.23 -1.94
CA ASN A 133 -6.80 -11.66 -2.25
C ASN A 133 -8.20 -12.27 -2.19
N GLU A 134 -8.77 -12.65 -3.33
CA GLU A 134 -10.11 -13.23 -3.43
C GLU A 134 -10.24 -14.59 -2.73
N GLU A 135 -9.11 -15.26 -2.43
CA GLU A 135 -9.07 -16.54 -1.71
C GLU A 135 -9.10 -16.37 -0.17
N ALA A 136 -8.90 -15.15 0.33
CA ALA A 136 -8.99 -14.86 1.77
C ALA A 136 -10.41 -15.04 2.29
N SER A 137 -10.54 -15.43 3.57
CA SER A 137 -11.85 -15.74 4.16
C SER A 137 -12.61 -14.51 4.64
N LEU A 138 -11.91 -13.48 5.15
CA LEU A 138 -12.53 -12.29 5.74
C LEU A 138 -12.95 -11.31 4.65
N THR A 139 -14.23 -10.96 4.62
CA THR A 139 -14.81 -9.97 3.70
C THR A 139 -15.29 -8.73 4.43
N ALA A 140 -15.57 -7.65 3.70
CA ALA A 140 -16.23 -6.47 4.26
C ALA A 140 -17.63 -6.80 4.81
N TYR A 141 -18.32 -7.77 4.21
CA TYR A 141 -19.60 -8.27 4.71
C TYR A 141 -19.44 -8.85 6.12
N ASP A 142 -18.41 -9.67 6.35
CA ASP A 142 -18.17 -10.28 7.66
C ASP A 142 -17.86 -9.20 8.70
N VAL A 143 -16.98 -8.25 8.38
CA VAL A 143 -16.66 -7.13 9.28
C VAL A 143 -17.92 -6.37 9.67
N VAL A 144 -18.75 -5.98 8.69
CA VAL A 144 -19.94 -5.16 8.93
C VAL A 144 -21.03 -5.93 9.69
N ASN A 145 -21.24 -7.22 9.37
CA ASN A 145 -22.36 -7.97 9.89
C ASN A 145 -22.04 -8.80 11.15
N THR A 146 -20.76 -9.14 11.40
CA THR A 146 -20.40 -10.06 12.49
C THR A 146 -19.56 -9.41 13.60
N TYR A 147 -18.81 -8.36 13.32
CA TYR A 147 -17.96 -7.73 14.34
C TYR A 147 -18.79 -7.13 15.48
N PRO A 148 -18.36 -7.33 16.75
CA PRO A 148 -18.98 -6.64 17.89
C PRO A 148 -18.91 -5.12 17.75
N TYR A 149 -19.86 -4.42 18.37
CA TYR A 149 -19.92 -2.95 18.37
C TYR A 149 -18.56 -2.29 18.71
N ASN A 150 -17.92 -2.78 19.76
CA ASN A 150 -16.63 -2.20 20.21
C ASN A 150 -15.52 -2.37 19.16
N ASP A 151 -15.50 -3.48 18.42
CA ASP A 151 -14.52 -3.71 17.36
C ASP A 151 -14.80 -2.81 16.16
N LEU A 152 -16.07 -2.61 15.77
CA LEU A 152 -16.42 -1.63 14.77
C LEU A 152 -15.99 -0.21 15.16
N VAL A 153 -16.23 0.20 16.41
CA VAL A 153 -15.78 1.50 16.93
C VAL A 153 -14.26 1.60 16.85
N ARG A 154 -13.55 0.56 17.26
CA ARG A 154 -12.08 0.49 17.26
C ARG A 154 -11.52 0.71 15.84
N ILE A 155 -12.00 -0.05 14.85
CA ILE A 155 -11.50 0.05 13.47
C ILE A 155 -11.86 1.39 12.83
N PHE A 156 -13.08 1.89 13.03
CA PHE A 156 -13.51 3.17 12.48
C PHE A 156 -12.72 4.36 13.06
N PHE A 157 -12.39 4.29 14.35
CA PHE A 157 -11.57 5.30 15.00
C PHE A 157 -10.09 5.16 14.60
N LYS A 158 -9.53 3.95 14.68
CA LYS A 158 -8.10 3.69 14.43
C LYS A 158 -7.73 3.84 12.96
N TYR A 159 -8.53 3.25 12.06
CA TYR A 159 -8.21 3.18 10.63
C TYR A 159 -9.00 4.19 9.77
N GLY A 160 -10.14 4.65 10.25
CA GLY A 160 -10.92 5.68 9.60
C GLY A 160 -10.61 7.09 10.08
N GLU A 161 -10.02 7.23 11.27
CA GLU A 161 -9.84 8.52 11.96
C GLU A 161 -11.17 9.34 11.99
N ASP A 162 -12.31 8.63 12.03
CA ASP A 162 -13.64 9.26 11.96
C ASP A 162 -14.19 9.55 13.36
N LYS A 163 -14.46 10.82 13.64
CA LYS A 163 -14.98 11.26 14.93
C LYS A 163 -16.40 10.77 15.26
N PHE A 164 -17.13 10.26 14.26
CA PHE A 164 -18.47 9.68 14.42
C PHE A 164 -18.47 8.15 14.50
N SER A 165 -17.32 7.54 14.77
CA SER A 165 -17.14 6.07 14.83
C SER A 165 -18.21 5.37 15.68
N LYS A 166 -18.53 5.93 16.87
CA LYS A 166 -19.55 5.37 17.77
C LYS A 166 -20.95 5.43 17.19
N GLN A 167 -21.32 6.55 16.58
CA GLN A 167 -22.63 6.75 15.98
C GLN A 167 -22.81 5.85 14.75
N ILE A 168 -21.78 5.74 13.93
CA ILE A 168 -21.77 4.89 12.73
C ILE A 168 -21.88 3.41 13.13
N ALA A 169 -21.05 2.95 14.07
CA ALA A 169 -21.10 1.58 14.57
C ALA A 169 -22.48 1.22 15.14
N ARG A 170 -23.12 2.14 15.90
CA ARG A 170 -24.47 1.93 16.43
C ARG A 170 -25.52 1.83 15.32
N LYS A 171 -25.42 2.65 14.28
CA LYS A 171 -26.33 2.59 13.13
C LYS A 171 -26.18 1.29 12.34
N ILE A 172 -24.95 0.82 12.14
CA ILE A 172 -24.67 -0.48 11.52
C ILE A 172 -25.27 -1.61 12.37
N GLU A 173 -25.04 -1.60 13.68
CA GLU A 173 -25.60 -2.60 14.60
C GLU A 173 -27.13 -2.64 14.56
N GLN A 174 -27.78 -1.49 14.56
CA GLN A 174 -29.24 -1.39 14.44
C GLN A 174 -29.76 -1.91 13.09
N ALA A 175 -29.10 -1.55 11.99
CA ALA A 175 -29.51 -1.95 10.65
C ALA A 175 -29.39 -3.47 10.45
N ARG A 176 -28.28 -4.08 10.85
CA ARG A 176 -28.06 -5.52 10.69
C ARG A 176 -28.95 -6.40 11.56
N GLN A 177 -29.53 -5.85 12.65
CA GLN A 177 -30.55 -6.55 13.43
C GLN A 177 -31.89 -6.72 12.66
N VAL A 178 -32.17 -5.87 11.69
CA VAL A 178 -33.36 -5.95 10.83
C VAL A 178 -33.11 -6.88 9.65
N LYS A 179 -32.02 -6.66 8.93
CA LYS A 179 -31.53 -7.51 7.85
C LYS A 179 -30.01 -7.33 7.68
N PRO A 180 -29.28 -8.34 7.21
CA PRO A 180 -27.87 -8.18 6.87
C PRO A 180 -27.64 -7.03 5.90
N ILE A 181 -26.54 -6.30 6.07
CA ILE A 181 -26.10 -5.25 5.16
C ILE A 181 -25.30 -5.94 4.05
N GLU A 182 -25.81 -5.95 2.83
CA GLU A 182 -25.28 -6.79 1.75
C GLU A 182 -24.43 -6.01 0.76
N THR A 183 -24.74 -4.70 0.57
CA THR A 183 -24.12 -3.93 -0.51
C THR A 183 -23.40 -2.68 -0.04
N THR A 184 -22.48 -2.22 -0.88
CA THR A 184 -21.68 -1.01 -0.66
C THR A 184 -22.54 0.23 -0.54
N THR A 185 -23.60 0.33 -1.34
CA THR A 185 -24.52 1.49 -1.29
C THR A 185 -25.40 1.47 -0.04
N GLU A 186 -25.89 0.31 0.39
CA GLU A 186 -26.60 0.18 1.68
C GLU A 186 -25.73 0.67 2.84
N LEU A 187 -24.47 0.19 2.90
CA LEU A 187 -23.52 0.64 3.92
C LEU A 187 -23.26 2.15 3.84
N ALA A 188 -23.04 2.69 2.64
CA ALA A 188 -22.79 4.12 2.45
C ALA A 188 -23.95 4.99 2.94
N GLU A 189 -25.21 4.58 2.69
CA GLU A 189 -26.39 5.31 3.18
C GLU A 189 -26.54 5.23 4.71
N ILE A 190 -26.24 4.07 5.33
CA ILE A 190 -26.22 3.93 6.79
C ILE A 190 -25.19 4.89 7.39
N ILE A 191 -23.97 4.95 6.82
CA ILE A 191 -22.92 5.87 7.28
C ILE A 191 -23.35 7.33 7.15
N LYS A 192 -23.97 7.73 6.04
CA LYS A 192 -24.50 9.08 5.86
C LYS A 192 -25.55 9.41 6.91
N SER A 193 -26.46 8.48 7.20
CA SER A 193 -27.53 8.69 8.19
C SER A 193 -27.00 8.90 9.63
N ALA A 194 -25.78 8.47 9.91
CA ALA A 194 -25.13 8.62 11.21
C ALA A 194 -24.41 9.97 11.39
N LYS A 195 -24.23 10.73 10.30
CA LYS A 195 -23.48 11.99 10.32
C LYS A 195 -24.40 13.21 10.29
N PRO A 196 -24.08 14.29 11.03
CA PRO A 196 -24.85 15.52 10.99
C PRO A 196 -24.83 16.18 9.60
N ALA A 197 -25.87 16.91 9.24
CA ALA A 197 -25.99 17.60 7.96
C ALA A 197 -24.79 18.53 7.62
N LYS A 198 -24.16 19.12 8.64
CA LYS A 198 -22.94 19.93 8.48
C LYS A 198 -21.77 19.11 7.91
N GLU A 199 -21.62 17.85 8.33
CA GLU A 199 -20.56 16.97 7.84
C GLU A 199 -20.81 16.50 6.40
N LEU A 200 -22.07 16.29 6.04
CA LEU A 200 -22.47 15.89 4.69
C LEU A 200 -22.18 16.97 3.62
N LYS A 201 -22.06 18.24 4.05
CA LYS A 201 -21.73 19.39 3.16
C LYS A 201 -20.21 19.57 2.94
N LYS A 202 -19.37 18.82 3.64
CA LYS A 202 -17.92 18.91 3.47
C LYS A 202 -17.48 18.31 2.13
N LYS A 203 -16.33 18.79 1.63
CA LYS A 203 -15.69 18.20 0.46
C LYS A 203 -15.33 16.73 0.72
N GLY A 204 -15.65 15.85 -0.21
CA GLY A 204 -15.41 14.42 -0.12
C GLY A 204 -16.66 13.61 0.26
N HIS A 205 -16.63 12.32 0.00
CA HIS A 205 -17.78 11.45 0.29
C HIS A 205 -17.80 11.06 1.77
N PRO A 206 -18.95 11.15 2.46
CA PRO A 206 -19.05 10.88 3.91
C PRO A 206 -18.63 9.47 4.33
N ALA A 207 -18.76 8.48 3.44
CA ALA A 207 -18.39 7.10 3.71
C ALA A 207 -16.89 6.81 3.48
N LYS A 208 -16.11 7.73 2.88
CA LYS A 208 -14.72 7.48 2.47
C LYS A 208 -13.86 6.89 3.60
N GLN A 209 -13.89 7.50 4.78
CA GLN A 209 -13.06 7.09 5.91
C GLN A 209 -13.45 5.72 6.47
N ILE A 210 -14.74 5.40 6.48
CA ILE A 210 -15.23 4.12 6.99
C ILE A 210 -14.93 2.99 6.00
N PHE A 211 -15.08 3.22 4.69
CA PHE A 211 -14.68 2.27 3.66
C PHE A 211 -13.17 1.99 3.72
N GLN A 212 -12.34 3.03 3.91
CA GLN A 212 -10.91 2.87 4.18
C GLN A 212 -10.66 2.01 5.42
N ALA A 213 -11.37 2.26 6.52
CA ALA A 213 -11.19 1.52 7.76
C ALA A 213 -11.53 0.02 7.61
N ILE A 214 -12.64 -0.30 6.93
CA ILE A 214 -13.05 -1.68 6.65
C ILE A 214 -12.04 -2.35 5.71
N ARG A 215 -11.58 -1.67 4.68
CA ARG A 215 -10.59 -2.18 3.73
C ARG A 215 -9.27 -2.53 4.42
N ILE A 216 -8.77 -1.63 5.27
CA ILE A 216 -7.54 -1.87 6.05
C ILE A 216 -7.70 -3.08 6.96
N GLU A 217 -8.86 -3.23 7.62
CA GLU A 217 -9.13 -4.39 8.49
C GLU A 217 -9.22 -5.69 7.70
N VAL A 218 -9.94 -5.71 6.57
CA VAL A 218 -10.12 -6.90 5.71
C VAL A 218 -8.79 -7.43 5.18
N ASN A 219 -7.88 -6.52 4.82
CA ASN A 219 -6.62 -6.89 4.15
C ASN A 219 -5.39 -6.79 5.06
N ASP A 220 -5.56 -6.41 6.33
CA ASP A 220 -4.46 -6.13 7.27
C ASP A 220 -3.37 -5.24 6.68
N GLU A 221 -3.78 -4.19 5.94
CA GLU A 221 -2.87 -3.38 5.11
C GLU A 221 -1.72 -2.76 5.93
N LEU A 222 -2.00 -2.26 7.13
CA LEU A 222 -0.99 -1.61 7.97
C LEU A 222 -0.08 -2.62 8.66
N GLY A 223 -0.61 -3.78 9.10
CA GLY A 223 0.20 -4.85 9.68
C GLY A 223 1.16 -5.43 8.65
N ALA A 224 0.65 -5.75 7.47
CA ALA A 224 1.47 -6.24 6.37
C ALA A 224 2.55 -5.24 5.94
N ALA A 225 2.23 -3.95 5.87
CA ALA A 225 3.21 -2.91 5.53
C ALA A 225 4.27 -2.73 6.61
N ASP A 226 3.89 -2.80 7.89
CA ASP A 226 4.82 -2.69 9.02
C ASP A 226 5.86 -3.82 8.99
N GLU A 227 5.41 -5.06 8.91
CA GLU A 227 6.25 -6.26 8.85
C GLU A 227 7.18 -6.24 7.63
N SER A 228 6.61 -6.01 6.46
CA SER A 228 7.36 -6.02 5.19
C SER A 228 8.41 -4.92 5.09
N ILE A 229 8.11 -3.70 5.52
CA ILE A 229 9.08 -2.59 5.48
C ILE A 229 10.24 -2.86 6.44
N GLN A 230 10.00 -3.45 7.63
CA GLN A 230 11.07 -3.85 8.55
C GLN A 230 11.94 -4.94 7.92
N GLU A 231 11.35 -5.98 7.34
CA GLU A 231 12.07 -7.02 6.62
C GLU A 231 12.89 -6.47 5.43
N ALA A 232 12.30 -5.52 4.68
CA ALA A 232 12.97 -4.87 3.56
C ALA A 232 14.22 -4.10 4.01
N LEU A 233 14.14 -3.34 5.09
CA LEU A 233 15.29 -2.62 5.66
C LEU A 233 16.42 -3.55 6.08
N ASP A 234 16.10 -4.76 6.54
CA ASP A 234 17.10 -5.79 6.86
C ASP A 234 17.73 -6.39 5.60
N LEU A 235 16.92 -6.68 4.58
CA LEU A 235 17.36 -7.32 3.33
C LEU A 235 18.16 -6.41 2.41
N LEU A 236 18.07 -5.09 2.57
CA LEU A 236 18.84 -4.16 1.73
C LEU A 236 20.34 -4.39 1.87
N ALA A 237 21.03 -4.48 0.73
CA ALA A 237 22.47 -4.35 0.62
C ALA A 237 22.93 -2.95 1.06
N VAL A 238 24.19 -2.79 1.42
CA VAL A 238 24.75 -1.46 1.65
C VAL A 238 24.64 -0.64 0.36
N ASP A 239 24.23 0.61 0.48
CA ASP A 239 23.83 1.52 -0.59
C ASP A 239 22.48 1.21 -1.25
N GLY A 240 21.83 0.08 -0.93
CA GLY A 240 20.48 -0.23 -1.37
C GLY A 240 19.43 0.75 -0.82
N ARG A 241 18.34 0.95 -1.56
CA ARG A 241 17.30 1.93 -1.23
C ARG A 241 15.90 1.32 -1.19
N ILE A 242 15.06 1.90 -0.35
CA ILE A 242 13.64 1.60 -0.26
C ILE A 242 12.84 2.86 -0.59
N SER A 243 11.90 2.74 -1.54
CA SER A 243 10.95 3.78 -1.94
C SER A 243 9.54 3.36 -1.56
N VAL A 244 8.81 4.20 -0.80
CA VAL A 244 7.44 3.90 -0.34
C VAL A 244 6.52 5.04 -0.70
N ILE A 245 5.52 4.77 -1.55
CA ILE A 245 4.41 5.67 -1.84
C ILE A 245 3.26 5.33 -0.89
N THR A 246 2.65 6.36 -0.32
CA THR A 246 1.51 6.25 0.60
C THR A 246 0.38 7.17 0.14
N PHE A 247 -0.88 6.79 0.38
CA PHE A 247 -2.06 7.54 -0.07
C PHE A 247 -2.94 8.06 1.06
N HIS A 248 -2.67 7.67 2.30
CA HIS A 248 -3.37 8.22 3.46
C HIS A 248 -2.44 8.41 4.67
N SER A 249 -2.95 9.14 5.67
CA SER A 249 -2.20 9.57 6.85
C SER A 249 -1.59 8.43 7.66
N LEU A 250 -2.26 7.29 7.74
CA LEU A 250 -1.81 6.15 8.54
C LEU A 250 -0.60 5.47 7.90
N GLU A 251 -0.63 5.22 6.59
CA GLU A 251 0.52 4.68 5.84
C GLU A 251 1.72 5.61 5.92
N ASP A 252 1.51 6.93 5.71
CA ASP A 252 2.58 7.93 5.77
C ASP A 252 3.19 8.03 7.18
N ARG A 253 2.36 7.93 8.22
CA ARG A 253 2.80 7.92 9.62
C ARG A 253 3.61 6.68 9.94
N LEU A 254 3.14 5.51 9.55
CA LEU A 254 3.83 4.23 9.72
C LEU A 254 5.20 4.26 9.05
N THR A 255 5.25 4.56 7.75
CA THR A 255 6.51 4.62 6.98
C THR A 255 7.49 5.63 7.58
N LYS A 256 7.00 6.82 7.94
CA LYS A 256 7.83 7.85 8.59
C LYS A 256 8.40 7.37 9.92
N GLN A 257 7.61 6.65 10.72
CA GLN A 257 8.04 6.13 12.01
C GLN A 257 9.10 5.05 11.84
N LEU A 258 8.88 4.07 10.98
CA LEU A 258 9.83 2.99 10.71
C LEU A 258 11.18 3.52 10.20
N PHE A 259 11.14 4.44 9.23
CA PHE A 259 12.35 5.06 8.71
C PHE A 259 13.07 5.90 9.75
N LYS A 260 12.34 6.61 10.62
CA LYS A 260 12.92 7.37 11.73
C LYS A 260 13.59 6.44 12.74
N GLU A 261 12.94 5.36 13.15
CA GLU A 261 13.48 4.38 14.09
C GLU A 261 14.76 3.75 13.54
N ALA A 262 14.75 3.31 12.28
CA ALA A 262 15.91 2.71 11.62
C ALA A 262 17.08 3.72 11.37
N SER A 263 16.78 5.01 11.30
CA SER A 263 17.78 6.07 11.04
C SER A 263 18.23 6.84 12.29
N THR A 264 17.72 6.49 13.46
CA THR A 264 18.01 7.18 14.72
C THR A 264 18.63 6.20 15.71
N VAL A 265 19.58 6.67 16.48
CA VAL A 265 20.15 5.91 17.61
C VAL A 265 19.59 6.46 18.90
N ASP A 266 19.04 5.60 19.73
CA ASP A 266 18.61 5.96 21.08
C ASP A 266 19.80 5.79 22.05
N VAL A 267 20.59 6.87 22.15
CA VAL A 267 21.71 6.94 23.08
C VAL A 267 21.48 8.03 24.11
N PRO A 268 21.93 7.84 25.38
CA PRO A 268 21.88 8.87 26.39
C PRO A 268 22.53 10.18 25.93
N LYS A 269 21.88 11.29 26.16
CA LYS A 269 22.45 12.63 25.87
C LYS A 269 23.74 12.81 26.65
N GLY A 270 24.81 13.15 25.92
CA GLY A 270 26.10 13.44 26.54
C GLY A 270 27.19 12.37 26.35
N LEU A 271 26.91 11.31 25.61
CA LEU A 271 27.96 10.38 25.19
C LEU A 271 28.89 11.10 24.18
N PRO A 272 30.21 11.18 24.47
CA PRO A 272 31.17 11.85 23.57
C PRO A 272 31.40 11.08 22.28
N PHE A 273 31.02 9.81 22.24
CA PHE A 273 31.17 8.91 21.12
C PHE A 273 30.04 7.88 21.10
N ILE A 274 29.43 7.65 19.92
CA ILE A 274 28.44 6.59 19.72
C ILE A 274 29.21 5.36 19.21
N PRO A 275 29.19 4.23 19.95
CA PRO A 275 29.79 2.97 19.50
C PRO A 275 29.31 2.60 18.09
N GLU A 276 30.17 1.95 17.32
CA GLU A 276 29.90 1.66 15.90
C GLU A 276 28.70 0.73 15.72
N ASP A 277 28.51 -0.23 16.62
CA ASP A 277 27.39 -1.15 16.68
C ASP A 277 26.04 -0.49 17.01
N LEU A 278 26.07 0.71 17.62
CA LEU A 278 24.89 1.50 17.94
C LEU A 278 24.60 2.59 16.90
N GLN A 279 25.42 2.76 15.89
CA GLN A 279 25.18 3.76 14.84
C GLN A 279 24.04 3.31 13.91
N PRO A 280 23.23 4.24 13.37
CA PRO A 280 22.12 3.88 12.52
C PRO A 280 22.57 3.14 11.27
N LYS A 281 21.83 2.11 10.88
CA LYS A 281 22.08 1.32 9.68
C LYS A 281 21.44 1.92 8.42
N VAL A 282 20.54 2.86 8.61
CA VAL A 282 19.74 3.50 7.56
C VAL A 282 19.88 5.01 7.63
N ALA A 283 19.84 5.68 6.51
CA ALA A 283 19.73 7.14 6.41
C ALA A 283 18.52 7.52 5.57
N LEU A 284 17.86 8.62 5.95
CA LEU A 284 16.78 9.20 5.16
C LEU A 284 17.35 9.87 3.91
N VAL A 285 16.88 9.48 2.73
CA VAL A 285 17.24 10.16 1.47
C VAL A 285 16.48 11.49 1.38
N ASN A 286 15.21 11.51 1.77
CA ASN A 286 14.41 12.72 1.85
C ASN A 286 13.76 12.88 3.24
N ARG A 287 13.92 14.06 3.85
CA ARG A 287 13.30 14.36 5.16
C ARG A 287 11.82 14.69 5.05
N LYS A 288 11.45 15.43 4.00
CA LYS A 288 10.06 15.73 3.64
C LYS A 288 9.61 14.76 2.55
N PRO A 289 8.35 14.34 2.52
CA PRO A 289 7.87 13.50 1.44
C PRO A 289 7.98 14.24 0.10
N ILE A 290 8.30 13.51 -0.97
CA ILE A 290 8.15 13.99 -2.34
C ILE A 290 6.67 13.91 -2.67
N LEU A 291 6.14 14.95 -3.27
CA LEU A 291 4.75 15.08 -3.68
C LEU A 291 4.66 15.07 -5.21
N PRO A 292 3.53 14.64 -5.78
CA PRO A 292 3.30 14.73 -7.21
C PRO A 292 3.45 16.16 -7.74
N SER A 293 3.92 16.28 -8.97
CA SER A 293 4.01 17.58 -9.64
C SER A 293 2.62 18.16 -9.92
N GLN A 294 2.54 19.46 -10.20
CA GLN A 294 1.28 20.10 -10.56
C GLN A 294 0.68 19.48 -11.84
N GLU A 295 1.51 19.12 -12.78
CA GLU A 295 1.10 18.46 -14.05
C GLU A 295 0.49 17.09 -13.77
N GLU A 296 1.11 16.30 -12.87
CA GLU A 296 0.58 14.99 -12.47
C GLU A 296 -0.74 15.13 -11.71
N LEU A 297 -0.87 16.12 -10.82
CA LEU A 297 -2.11 16.38 -10.08
C LEU A 297 -3.29 16.72 -11.02
N GLU A 298 -3.02 17.42 -12.10
CA GLU A 298 -4.03 17.77 -13.12
C GLU A 298 -4.38 16.58 -14.01
N ALA A 299 -3.39 15.76 -14.36
CA ALA A 299 -3.58 14.59 -15.23
C ALA A 299 -4.13 13.36 -14.49
N ASN A 300 -3.79 13.17 -13.21
CA ASN A 300 -4.11 11.98 -12.45
C ASN A 300 -4.76 12.30 -11.09
N ASN A 301 -6.08 12.22 -11.03
CA ASN A 301 -6.83 12.50 -9.80
C ASN A 301 -6.45 11.58 -8.61
N ARG A 302 -5.81 10.43 -8.84
CA ARG A 302 -5.39 9.48 -7.80
C ARG A 302 -4.10 9.92 -7.10
N SER A 303 -3.30 10.78 -7.73
CA SER A 303 -2.04 11.28 -7.17
C SER A 303 -2.22 12.30 -6.04
N HIS A 304 -3.39 12.92 -5.89
CA HIS A 304 -3.63 14.04 -4.96
C HIS A 304 -3.23 13.80 -3.50
N SER A 305 -3.26 12.57 -3.03
CA SER A 305 -2.87 12.22 -1.65
C SER A 305 -1.54 11.49 -1.55
N ALA A 306 -0.88 11.25 -2.69
CA ALA A 306 0.37 10.50 -2.75
C ALA A 306 1.53 11.23 -2.07
N LYS A 307 2.35 10.46 -1.36
CA LYS A 307 3.57 10.91 -0.70
C LYS A 307 4.63 9.84 -0.84
N LEU A 308 5.79 10.19 -1.38
CA LEU A 308 6.92 9.29 -1.51
C LEU A 308 7.95 9.55 -0.41
N ARG A 309 8.35 8.49 0.29
CA ARG A 309 9.46 8.49 1.23
C ARG A 309 10.53 7.49 0.80
N VAL A 310 11.78 7.89 0.95
CA VAL A 310 12.94 7.08 0.53
C VAL A 310 13.97 7.02 1.66
N ALA A 311 14.47 5.81 1.90
CA ALA A 311 15.57 5.57 2.82
C ALA A 311 16.66 4.72 2.15
N LYS A 312 17.87 4.78 2.68
CA LYS A 312 19.07 4.13 2.15
C LYS A 312 19.77 3.34 3.25
N LYS A 313 20.17 2.10 2.96
CA LYS A 313 21.04 1.32 3.83
C LYS A 313 22.47 1.90 3.77
N ILE A 314 23.04 2.22 4.92
CA ILE A 314 24.38 2.81 5.01
C ILE A 314 25.40 1.90 5.71
N ARG A 315 24.93 0.82 6.33
CA ARG A 315 25.74 -0.18 7.07
C ARG A 315 25.06 -1.55 7.08
N LYS A 316 25.86 -2.59 7.28
CA LYS A 316 25.39 -3.97 7.52
C LYS A 316 24.78 -4.15 8.89
#